data_199bc1d16c7803e2260bad3fee0f0c50
#
_entry.id   199bc1d16c7803e2260bad3fee0f0c50
#
_cell.length_a   1.000
_cell.length_b   1.000
_cell.length_c   1.000
_cell.angle_alpha   90.00
_cell.angle_beta   90.00
_cell.angle_gamma   90.00
#
_symmetry.space_group_name_H-M   'P 1'
#
loop_
_entity.id
_entity.type
_entity.pdbx_description
1 polymer ?
#
loop_
_entity_poly.entity_id
_entity_poly.type
_entity_poly.pdbx_seq_one_letter_code
_entity_poly.pdbx_strand_id
1 'polypeptide(L)'
;ALGYKDFFQYQVSDYGMTVPEMMAQMRRFARELRPLYRELHTWARYRLAKKFGKDVPELLPAHWLPNRWGQSWGAMVKVEGFDLDGTLSSFKPERLVRQAEDFYVSLGFEPLPGSFYKRSSLYPLPEGTAYKKNNHASAWHMDLQKDVRCLMSVEPNARWWETTHHELGHIYYYIEYTSPRVPPLLRE
;
A
#
# COMPACT_ATOMS: atom_id res chain seq x y z
N ALA A 1 -0.71 27.29 -21.00
CA ALA A 1 -1.29 25.93 -21.12
C ALA A 1 -0.23 25.01 -21.71
N LEU A 2 -0.11 23.77 -21.19
CA LEU A 2 0.90 22.80 -21.60
C LEU A 2 0.58 22.11 -22.95
N GLY A 3 -0.50 22.49 -23.63
CA GLY A 3 -0.88 21.97 -24.96
C GLY A 3 -1.65 20.64 -24.96
N TYR A 4 -1.97 20.07 -23.80
CA TYR A 4 -2.77 18.84 -23.69
C TYR A 4 -4.27 19.16 -23.74
N LYS A 5 -5.04 18.24 -24.34
CA LYS A 5 -6.49 18.36 -24.48
C LYS A 5 -7.21 18.31 -23.13
N ASP A 6 -6.72 17.46 -22.22
CA ASP A 6 -7.31 17.21 -20.90
C ASP A 6 -6.25 16.68 -19.93
N PHE A 7 -6.61 16.58 -18.65
CA PHE A 7 -5.71 16.11 -17.60
C PHE A 7 -5.29 14.65 -17.79
N PHE A 8 -6.15 13.79 -18.34
CA PHE A 8 -5.79 12.40 -18.61
C PHE A 8 -4.66 12.31 -19.65
N GLN A 9 -4.76 13.07 -20.76
CA GLN A 9 -3.70 13.12 -21.75
C GLN A 9 -2.37 13.64 -21.16
N TYR A 10 -2.44 14.61 -20.27
CA TYR A 10 -1.26 15.08 -19.53
C TYR A 10 -0.65 13.97 -18.69
N GLN A 11 -1.45 13.26 -17.88
CA GLN A 11 -0.97 12.21 -16.97
C GLN A 11 -0.31 11.02 -17.67
N VAL A 12 -0.69 10.72 -18.90
CA VAL A 12 -0.14 9.59 -19.66
C VAL A 12 0.86 10.00 -20.75
N SER A 13 1.24 11.29 -20.78
CA SER A 13 2.09 11.84 -21.86
C SER A 13 3.50 11.28 -21.89
N ASP A 14 4.00 10.78 -20.77
CA ASP A 14 5.34 10.19 -20.62
C ASP A 14 5.38 8.67 -20.83
N TYR A 15 4.25 8.02 -21.12
CA TYR A 15 4.20 6.56 -21.35
C TYR A 15 4.83 6.13 -22.68
N GLY A 16 5.31 7.06 -23.50
CA GLY A 16 5.92 6.77 -24.79
C GLY A 16 4.96 6.23 -25.85
N MET A 17 3.66 6.43 -25.68
CA MET A 17 2.60 6.02 -26.59
C MET A 17 1.46 7.04 -26.62
N THR A 18 0.69 7.05 -27.70
CA THR A 18 -0.51 7.88 -27.80
C THR A 18 -1.65 7.31 -26.92
N VAL A 19 -2.60 8.17 -26.54
CA VAL A 19 -3.80 7.73 -25.79
C VAL A 19 -4.56 6.59 -26.49
N PRO A 20 -4.81 6.62 -27.82
CA PRO A 20 -5.42 5.50 -28.53
C PRO A 20 -4.63 4.19 -28.41
N GLU A 21 -3.30 4.23 -28.54
CA GLU A 21 -2.43 3.05 -28.41
C GLU A 21 -2.49 2.48 -27.00
N MET A 22 -2.37 3.32 -25.97
CA MET A 22 -2.49 2.92 -24.58
C MET A 22 -3.85 2.26 -24.30
N MET A 23 -4.95 2.87 -24.76
CA MET A 23 -6.29 2.33 -24.60
C MET A 23 -6.49 1.00 -25.33
N ALA A 24 -5.90 0.86 -26.51
CA ALA A 24 -5.93 -0.39 -27.26
C ALA A 24 -5.18 -1.51 -26.50
N GLN A 25 -4.04 -1.20 -25.92
CA GLN A 25 -3.26 -2.12 -25.10
C GLN A 25 -4.01 -2.53 -23.82
N MET A 26 -4.60 -1.60 -23.10
CA MET A 26 -5.41 -1.91 -21.91
C MET A 26 -6.60 -2.81 -22.24
N ARG A 27 -7.31 -2.54 -23.33
CA ARG A 27 -8.40 -3.41 -23.82
C ARG A 27 -7.89 -4.80 -24.22
N ARG A 28 -6.71 -4.88 -24.79
CA ARG A 28 -6.08 -6.17 -25.12
C ARG A 28 -5.79 -6.96 -23.85
N PHE A 29 -5.14 -6.38 -22.84
CA PHE A 29 -4.87 -7.03 -21.56
C PHE A 29 -6.15 -7.52 -20.89
N ALA A 30 -7.19 -6.67 -20.86
CA ALA A 30 -8.48 -7.04 -20.30
C ALA A 30 -9.11 -8.25 -21.01
N ARG A 31 -9.01 -8.34 -22.34
CA ARG A 31 -9.52 -9.50 -23.10
C ARG A 31 -8.70 -10.77 -22.86
N GLU A 32 -7.38 -10.65 -22.86
CA GLU A 32 -6.46 -11.79 -22.70
C GLU A 32 -6.53 -12.40 -21.28
N LEU A 33 -6.69 -11.56 -20.26
CA LEU A 33 -6.78 -12.00 -18.86
C LEU A 33 -8.21 -12.40 -18.44
N ARG A 34 -9.24 -12.00 -19.20
CA ARG A 34 -10.62 -12.24 -18.82
C ARG A 34 -10.98 -13.71 -18.58
N PRO A 35 -10.52 -14.70 -19.35
CA PRO A 35 -10.82 -16.10 -19.08
C PRO A 35 -10.33 -16.54 -17.70
N LEU A 36 -9.07 -16.28 -17.37
CA LEU A 36 -8.50 -16.57 -16.05
C LEU A 36 -9.24 -15.83 -14.93
N TYR A 37 -9.51 -14.54 -15.13
CA TYR A 37 -10.25 -13.74 -14.13
C TYR A 37 -11.63 -14.31 -13.86
N ARG A 38 -12.36 -14.77 -14.87
CA ARG A 38 -13.70 -15.38 -14.70
C ARG A 38 -13.66 -16.63 -13.83
N GLU A 39 -12.68 -17.50 -14.02
CA GLU A 39 -12.50 -18.70 -13.18
C GLU A 39 -12.22 -18.31 -11.72
N LEU A 40 -11.25 -17.42 -11.50
CA LEU A 40 -10.90 -16.91 -10.17
C LEU A 40 -12.09 -16.20 -9.50
N HIS A 41 -12.82 -15.37 -10.23
CA HIS A 41 -13.99 -14.68 -9.71
C HIS A 41 -15.13 -15.66 -9.36
N THR A 42 -15.36 -16.68 -10.18
CA THR A 42 -16.34 -17.73 -9.89
C THR A 42 -15.95 -18.48 -8.63
N TRP A 43 -14.71 -18.92 -8.50
CA TRP A 43 -14.19 -19.55 -7.31
C TRP A 43 -14.39 -18.68 -6.07
N ALA A 44 -14.05 -17.39 -6.15
CA ALA A 44 -14.19 -16.43 -5.05
C ALA A 44 -15.66 -16.28 -4.61
N ARG A 45 -16.61 -16.21 -5.57
CA ARG A 45 -18.05 -16.15 -5.27
C ARG A 45 -18.51 -17.32 -4.40
N TYR A 46 -18.13 -18.55 -4.77
CA TYR A 46 -18.49 -19.75 -4.00
C TYR A 46 -17.81 -19.76 -2.63
N ARG A 47 -16.53 -19.41 -2.53
CA ARG A 47 -15.79 -19.36 -1.26
C ARG A 47 -16.37 -18.32 -0.30
N LEU A 48 -16.68 -17.14 -0.79
CA LEU A 48 -17.26 -16.08 0.02
C LEU A 48 -18.69 -16.38 0.42
N ALA A 49 -19.53 -16.92 -0.47
CA ALA A 49 -20.87 -17.36 -0.14
C ALA A 49 -20.86 -18.38 1.02
N LYS A 50 -19.99 -19.38 0.93
CA LYS A 50 -19.78 -20.36 2.02
C LYS A 50 -19.31 -19.70 3.32
N LYS A 51 -18.36 -18.76 3.24
CA LYS A 51 -17.83 -18.03 4.42
C LYS A 51 -18.91 -17.23 5.13
N PHE A 52 -19.81 -16.60 4.40
CA PHE A 52 -20.88 -15.75 4.94
C PHE A 52 -22.22 -16.48 5.15
N GLY A 53 -22.29 -17.78 4.87
CA GLY A 53 -23.51 -18.58 5.01
C GLY A 53 -24.67 -18.07 4.14
N LYS A 54 -24.35 -17.67 2.89
CA LYS A 54 -25.31 -17.11 1.92
C LYS A 54 -25.31 -17.89 0.61
N ASP A 55 -26.36 -17.73 -0.17
CA ASP A 55 -26.39 -18.21 -1.55
C ASP A 55 -25.31 -17.54 -2.38
N VAL A 56 -24.88 -18.19 -3.47
CA VAL A 56 -23.87 -17.65 -4.38
C VAL A 56 -24.45 -16.46 -5.14
N PRO A 57 -24.01 -15.23 -4.89
CA PRO A 57 -24.58 -14.06 -5.52
C PRO A 57 -24.10 -13.93 -6.97
N GLU A 58 -24.90 -13.30 -7.83
CA GLU A 58 -24.46 -12.92 -9.18
C GLU A 58 -23.37 -11.85 -9.11
N LEU A 59 -23.56 -10.83 -8.28
CA LEU A 59 -22.59 -9.77 -7.99
C LEU A 59 -22.10 -9.91 -6.54
N LEU A 60 -20.78 -9.91 -6.36
CA LEU A 60 -20.18 -9.96 -5.02
C LEU A 60 -20.49 -8.69 -4.24
N PRO A 61 -21.06 -8.79 -3.04
CA PRO A 61 -21.17 -7.64 -2.14
C PRO A 61 -19.77 -7.10 -1.79
N ALA A 62 -19.56 -5.79 -1.96
CA ALA A 62 -18.25 -5.18 -1.76
C ALA A 62 -17.66 -5.43 -0.36
N HIS A 63 -18.50 -5.49 0.66
CA HIS A 63 -18.07 -5.76 2.04
C HIS A 63 -17.63 -7.20 2.32
N TRP A 64 -17.81 -8.13 1.37
CA TRP A 64 -17.28 -9.49 1.46
C TRP A 64 -15.80 -9.55 1.04
N LEU A 65 -15.32 -8.53 0.33
CA LEU A 65 -13.96 -8.50 -0.17
C LEU A 65 -12.99 -7.96 0.88
N PRO A 66 -11.74 -8.46 0.91
CA PRO A 66 -10.79 -8.18 1.99
C PRO A 66 -10.37 -6.72 2.09
N ASN A 67 -10.43 -5.98 1.00
CA ASN A 67 -9.99 -4.59 0.97
C ASN A 67 -10.93 -3.69 0.16
N ARG A 68 -10.77 -2.38 0.35
CA ARG A 68 -11.60 -1.33 -0.23
C ARG A 68 -11.74 -1.42 -1.76
N TRP A 69 -10.71 -1.85 -2.46
CA TRP A 69 -10.70 -1.93 -3.92
C TRP A 69 -11.05 -3.32 -4.46
N GLY A 70 -11.28 -4.28 -3.59
CA GLY A 70 -11.64 -5.65 -3.99
C GLY A 70 -10.56 -6.40 -4.78
N GLN A 71 -9.30 -5.98 -4.69
CA GLN A 71 -8.20 -6.51 -5.49
C GLN A 71 -7.29 -7.46 -4.72
N SER A 72 -7.32 -7.47 -3.39
CA SER A 72 -6.50 -8.34 -2.56
C SER A 72 -7.27 -9.59 -2.17
N TRP A 73 -7.03 -10.70 -2.88
CA TRP A 73 -7.74 -11.97 -2.66
C TRP A 73 -6.85 -13.02 -1.97
N GLY A 74 -5.60 -12.69 -1.68
CA GLY A 74 -4.65 -13.61 -1.04
C GLY A 74 -5.15 -14.22 0.26
N ALA A 75 -5.85 -13.45 1.10
CA ALA A 75 -6.44 -13.93 2.35
C ALA A 75 -7.55 -15.00 2.18
N MET A 76 -8.06 -15.21 0.96
CA MET A 76 -9.03 -16.26 0.66
C MET A 76 -8.37 -17.59 0.30
N VAL A 77 -7.07 -17.60 0.06
CA VAL A 77 -6.28 -18.77 -0.34
C VAL A 77 -5.43 -19.18 0.85
N LYS A 78 -5.67 -20.38 1.42
CA LYS A 78 -4.68 -20.99 2.30
C LYS A 78 -3.55 -21.51 1.43
N VAL A 79 -2.42 -20.86 1.48
CA VAL A 79 -1.16 -21.39 0.95
C VAL A 79 -0.46 -22.06 2.12
N GLU A 80 -0.06 -23.32 1.95
CA GLU A 80 0.84 -23.98 2.89
C GLU A 80 2.16 -23.21 2.88
N GLY A 81 2.54 -22.68 4.00
CA GLY A 81 3.72 -21.84 4.13
C GLY A 81 3.94 -21.35 5.55
N PHE A 82 4.89 -20.46 5.70
CA PHE A 82 5.27 -19.90 6.99
C PHE A 82 4.17 -18.98 7.54
N ASP A 83 3.62 -19.32 8.73
CA ASP A 83 2.63 -18.50 9.43
C ASP A 83 3.31 -17.33 10.15
N LEU A 84 3.50 -16.23 9.43
CA LEU A 84 4.03 -15.00 10.01
C LEU A 84 3.04 -14.36 10.99
N ASP A 85 1.74 -14.46 10.76
CA ASP A 85 0.74 -13.86 11.63
C ASP A 85 0.77 -14.49 13.02
N GLY A 86 0.91 -15.82 13.11
CA GLY A 86 1.06 -16.51 14.39
C GLY A 86 2.29 -16.03 15.17
N THR A 87 3.42 -15.84 14.49
CA THR A 87 4.65 -15.34 15.11
C THR A 87 4.53 -13.87 15.54
N LEU A 88 3.99 -13.02 14.66
CA LEU A 88 3.92 -11.58 14.88
C LEU A 88 2.84 -11.17 15.89
N SER A 89 1.78 -11.98 16.05
CA SER A 89 0.65 -11.68 16.95
C SER A 89 1.06 -11.45 18.41
N SER A 90 2.21 -11.99 18.83
CA SER A 90 2.77 -11.80 20.18
C SER A 90 3.54 -10.49 20.34
N PHE A 91 3.81 -9.75 19.26
CA PHE A 91 4.60 -8.54 19.28
C PHE A 91 3.74 -7.31 19.58
N LYS A 92 4.36 -6.27 20.14
CA LYS A 92 3.74 -4.96 20.20
C LYS A 92 3.90 -4.25 18.84
N PRO A 93 2.92 -3.43 18.42
CA PRO A 93 3.02 -2.67 17.17
C PRO A 93 4.31 -1.85 17.04
N GLU A 94 4.79 -1.28 18.16
CA GLU A 94 6.03 -0.49 18.21
C GLU A 94 7.25 -1.33 17.80
N ARG A 95 7.23 -2.62 18.10
CA ARG A 95 8.31 -3.53 17.70
C ARG A 95 8.37 -3.70 16.18
N LEU A 96 7.22 -3.76 15.50
CA LEU A 96 7.20 -3.86 14.04
C LEU A 96 7.84 -2.63 13.40
N VAL A 97 7.52 -1.44 13.91
CA VAL A 97 8.09 -0.19 13.41
C VAL A 97 9.61 -0.15 13.64
N ARG A 98 10.06 -0.56 14.83
CA ARG A 98 11.50 -0.63 15.13
C ARG A 98 12.24 -1.63 14.27
N GLN A 99 11.67 -2.80 14.04
CA GLN A 99 12.30 -3.80 13.19
C GLN A 99 12.40 -3.34 11.72
N ALA A 100 11.43 -2.58 11.24
CA ALA A 100 11.52 -1.98 9.92
C ALA A 100 12.62 -0.89 9.87
N GLU A 101 12.76 -0.08 10.90
CA GLU A 101 13.89 0.86 11.02
C GLU A 101 15.22 0.12 11.06
N ASP A 102 15.35 -0.90 11.93
CA ASP A 102 16.56 -1.70 12.08
C ASP A 102 16.99 -2.34 10.75
N PHE A 103 16.04 -2.75 9.93
CA PHE A 103 16.32 -3.25 8.59
C PHE A 103 17.03 -2.19 7.73
N TYR A 104 16.54 -0.97 7.67
CA TYR A 104 17.18 0.10 6.89
C TYR A 104 18.52 0.52 7.50
N VAL A 105 18.63 0.59 8.82
CA VAL A 105 19.91 0.85 9.51
C VAL A 105 20.93 -0.24 9.18
N SER A 106 20.53 -1.50 9.08
CA SER A 106 21.41 -2.59 8.68
C SER A 106 21.94 -2.48 7.24
N LEU A 107 21.23 -1.73 6.38
CA LEU A 107 21.67 -1.41 5.03
C LEU A 107 22.63 -0.19 4.98
N GLY A 108 22.87 0.46 6.12
CA GLY A 108 23.79 1.60 6.22
C GLY A 108 23.11 2.97 6.27
N PHE A 109 21.78 3.04 6.39
CA PHE A 109 21.07 4.31 6.61
C PHE A 109 21.18 4.75 8.07
N GLU A 110 21.09 6.06 8.31
CA GLU A 110 21.04 6.61 9.65
C GLU A 110 19.69 6.31 10.33
N PRO A 111 19.65 6.19 11.68
CA PRO A 111 18.40 6.05 12.40
C PRO A 111 17.43 7.20 12.09
N LEU A 112 16.13 6.92 12.12
CA LEU A 112 15.10 7.90 11.89
C LEU A 112 15.15 9.05 12.92
N PRO A 113 14.92 10.30 12.49
CA PRO A 113 14.93 11.42 13.41
C PRO A 113 13.82 11.28 14.47
N GLY A 114 14.09 11.71 15.70
CA GLY A 114 13.09 11.65 16.78
C GLY A 114 11.79 12.41 16.45
N SER A 115 11.83 13.38 15.53
CA SER A 115 10.65 14.07 15.00
C SER A 115 9.72 13.16 14.24
N PHE A 116 10.23 12.15 13.53
CA PHE A 116 9.43 11.14 12.84
C PHE A 116 8.44 10.47 13.81
N TYR A 117 8.92 9.94 14.91
CA TYR A 117 8.09 9.27 15.92
C TYR A 117 7.09 10.21 16.61
N LYS A 118 7.48 11.46 16.83
CA LYS A 118 6.63 12.46 17.50
C LYS A 118 5.51 13.01 16.62
N ARG A 119 5.73 13.08 15.31
CA ARG A 119 4.84 13.75 14.36
C ARG A 119 4.06 12.80 13.45
N SER A 120 4.48 11.54 13.36
CA SER A 120 3.76 10.52 12.61
C SER A 120 2.55 10.00 13.40
N SER A 121 1.55 9.51 12.68
CA SER A 121 0.43 8.77 13.23
C SER A 121 0.58 7.29 12.86
N LEU A 122 1.27 6.52 13.71
CA LEU A 122 1.74 5.16 13.39
C LEU A 122 0.74 4.06 13.77
N TYR A 123 -0.08 4.27 14.79
CA TYR A 123 -0.90 3.22 15.40
C TYR A 123 -2.40 3.52 15.24
N PRO A 124 -3.29 2.52 15.41
CA PRO A 124 -4.72 2.74 15.43
C PRO A 124 -5.13 3.84 16.41
N LEU A 125 -6.21 4.54 16.11
CA LEU A 125 -6.78 5.49 17.04
C LEU A 125 -7.36 4.76 18.27
N PRO A 126 -7.30 5.37 19.46
CA PRO A 126 -7.98 4.84 20.63
C PRO A 126 -9.49 4.67 20.36
N GLU A 127 -10.07 3.66 20.99
CA GLU A 127 -11.51 3.44 20.92
C GLU A 127 -12.27 4.66 21.46
N GLY A 128 -13.38 5.02 20.81
CA GLY A 128 -14.17 6.19 21.18
C GLY A 128 -13.67 7.53 20.62
N THR A 129 -12.60 7.54 19.82
CA THR A 129 -12.14 8.77 19.17
C THR A 129 -13.22 9.33 18.23
N ALA A 130 -13.51 10.63 18.33
CA ALA A 130 -14.60 11.31 17.62
C ALA A 130 -14.37 11.46 16.11
N TYR A 131 -13.17 11.24 15.61
CA TYR A 131 -12.81 11.32 14.18
C TYR A 131 -12.29 10.00 13.66
N LYS A 132 -12.35 9.83 12.34
CA LYS A 132 -11.82 8.65 11.65
C LYS A 132 -10.48 8.95 11.00
N LYS A 133 -9.56 8.02 11.13
CA LYS A 133 -8.27 8.03 10.46
C LYS A 133 -8.36 7.27 9.14
N ASN A 134 -7.67 7.74 8.11
CA ASN A 134 -7.49 6.95 6.90
C ASN A 134 -6.67 5.70 7.23
N ASN A 135 -7.19 4.54 6.89
CA ASN A 135 -6.54 3.25 7.15
C ASN A 135 -5.61 2.80 5.99
N HIS A 136 -5.51 3.59 4.93
CA HIS A 136 -4.50 3.41 3.90
C HIS A 136 -3.19 4.04 4.40
N ALA A 137 -2.13 3.24 4.44
CA ALA A 137 -0.81 3.72 4.83
C ALA A 137 -0.29 4.75 3.83
N SER A 138 0.50 5.70 4.30
CA SER A 138 1.14 6.69 3.45
C SER A 138 2.33 7.34 4.13
N ALA A 139 3.35 7.67 3.34
CA ALA A 139 4.52 8.42 3.74
C ALA A 139 4.47 9.84 3.17
N TRP A 140 4.98 10.81 3.91
CA TRP A 140 4.89 12.23 3.60
C TRP A 140 6.21 12.93 3.84
N HIS A 141 6.63 13.73 2.88
CA HIS A 141 7.72 14.68 3.02
C HIS A 141 7.13 16.08 3.18
N MET A 142 7.19 16.64 4.38
CA MET A 142 6.41 17.82 4.73
C MET A 142 7.12 19.15 4.40
N ASP A 143 8.44 19.17 4.42
CA ASP A 143 9.22 20.40 4.26
C ASP A 143 10.34 20.30 3.20
N LEU A 144 10.41 19.17 2.51
CA LEU A 144 11.47 18.83 1.56
C LEU A 144 12.90 18.89 2.19
N GLN A 145 12.99 18.69 3.51
CA GLN A 145 14.23 18.64 4.27
C GLN A 145 14.25 17.45 5.22
N LYS A 146 13.78 17.60 6.46
CA LYS A 146 13.87 16.57 7.52
C LYS A 146 12.53 16.24 8.20
N ASP A 147 11.47 16.96 7.89
CA ASP A 147 10.14 16.65 8.42
C ASP A 147 9.47 15.58 7.56
N VAL A 148 9.78 14.35 7.86
CA VAL A 148 9.19 13.17 7.22
C VAL A 148 8.22 12.48 8.19
N ARG A 149 7.07 12.04 7.68
CA ARG A 149 5.99 11.48 8.52
C ARG A 149 5.33 10.29 7.83
N CYS A 150 4.80 9.36 8.65
CA CYS A 150 3.89 8.30 8.18
C CYS A 150 2.51 8.43 8.82
N LEU A 151 1.49 8.09 8.04
CA LEU A 151 0.15 7.82 8.48
C LEU A 151 -0.10 6.31 8.32
N MET A 152 -0.15 5.59 9.42
CA MET A 152 -0.31 4.13 9.46
C MET A 152 -1.26 3.72 10.59
N SER A 153 -1.69 2.48 10.61
CA SER A 153 -2.43 1.87 11.73
C SER A 153 -1.83 0.50 12.01
N VAL A 154 -0.57 0.51 12.44
CA VAL A 154 0.26 -0.70 12.62
C VAL A 154 -0.34 -1.61 13.67
N GLU A 155 -0.60 -2.85 13.27
CA GLU A 155 -1.03 -3.96 14.11
C GLU A 155 -0.06 -5.14 13.93
N PRO A 156 0.07 -6.05 14.91
CA PRO A 156 1.07 -7.12 14.86
C PRO A 156 0.62 -8.26 13.94
N ASN A 157 0.75 -8.07 12.63
CA ASN A 157 0.46 -9.05 11.58
C ASN A 157 1.36 -8.87 10.36
N ALA A 158 1.40 -9.87 9.48
CA ALA A 158 2.25 -9.90 8.30
C ALA A 158 1.97 -8.75 7.34
N ARG A 159 0.70 -8.37 7.18
CA ARG A 159 0.31 -7.24 6.33
C ARG A 159 0.95 -5.93 6.81
N TRP A 160 0.86 -5.64 8.10
CA TRP A 160 1.46 -4.43 8.64
C TRP A 160 2.98 -4.52 8.77
N TRP A 161 3.53 -5.71 8.91
CA TRP A 161 4.96 -5.93 8.77
C TRP A 161 5.46 -5.46 7.40
N GLU A 162 4.88 -5.99 6.31
CA GLU A 162 5.19 -5.61 4.93
C GLU A 162 4.95 -4.12 4.68
N THR A 163 3.76 -3.63 5.04
CA THR A 163 3.37 -2.23 4.84
C THR A 163 4.31 -1.27 5.56
N THR A 164 4.74 -1.57 6.79
CA THR A 164 5.65 -0.71 7.54
C THR A 164 7.02 -0.62 6.87
N HIS A 165 7.56 -1.74 6.37
CA HIS A 165 8.81 -1.72 5.60
C HIS A 165 8.66 -0.91 4.32
N HIS A 166 7.53 -1.02 3.62
CA HIS A 166 7.23 -0.25 2.43
C HIS A 166 7.21 1.26 2.71
N GLU A 167 6.44 1.69 3.70
CA GLU A 167 6.33 3.12 4.04
C GLU A 167 7.64 3.72 4.54
N LEU A 168 8.41 2.96 5.34
CA LEU A 168 9.74 3.40 5.76
C LEU A 168 10.70 3.50 4.57
N GLY A 169 10.53 2.70 3.53
CA GLY A 169 11.26 2.82 2.28
C GLY A 169 11.08 4.20 1.64
N HIS A 170 9.85 4.69 1.58
CA HIS A 170 9.58 6.05 1.14
C HIS A 170 10.24 7.10 2.04
N ILE A 171 10.17 6.92 3.37
CA ILE A 171 10.77 7.85 4.33
C ILE A 171 12.28 7.95 4.14
N TYR A 172 12.98 6.83 4.04
CA TYR A 172 14.42 6.81 3.80
C TYR A 172 14.78 7.41 2.44
N TYR A 173 13.99 7.13 1.40
CA TYR A 173 14.16 7.76 0.11
C TYR A 173 14.04 9.30 0.20
N TYR A 174 13.05 9.82 0.93
CA TYR A 174 12.88 11.26 1.15
C TYR A 174 14.06 11.89 1.87
N ILE A 175 14.61 11.21 2.88
CA ILE A 175 15.77 11.70 3.62
C ILE A 175 17.02 11.74 2.72
N GLU A 176 17.22 10.70 1.91
CA GLU A 176 18.43 10.56 1.09
C GLU A 176 18.44 11.51 -0.11
N TYR A 177 17.34 11.69 -0.83
CA TYR A 177 17.36 12.58 -1.98
C TYR A 177 17.50 14.07 -1.59
N THR A 178 17.17 14.44 -0.36
CA THR A 178 17.39 15.80 0.17
C THR A 178 18.80 16.02 0.72
N SER A 179 19.65 15.00 0.72
CA SER A 179 21.04 15.12 1.11
C SER A 179 21.74 16.22 0.32
N PRO A 180 22.60 17.05 0.96
CA PRO A 180 23.38 18.07 0.26
C PRO A 180 24.28 17.52 -0.87
N ARG A 181 24.56 16.22 -0.87
CA ARG A 181 25.30 15.52 -1.94
C ARG A 181 24.48 15.33 -3.22
N VAL A 182 23.17 15.40 -3.14
CA VAL A 182 22.28 15.27 -4.31
C VAL A 182 22.10 16.64 -4.96
N PRO A 183 22.38 16.79 -6.28
CA PRO A 183 22.14 18.04 -6.99
C PRO A 183 20.68 18.51 -6.84
N PRO A 184 20.41 19.81 -6.64
CA PRO A 184 19.05 20.32 -6.40
C PRO A 184 18.01 19.90 -7.43
N LEU A 185 18.40 19.78 -8.70
CA LEU A 185 17.51 19.38 -9.80
C LEU A 185 17.11 17.88 -9.75
N LEU A 186 17.78 17.07 -8.92
CA LEU A 186 17.47 15.66 -8.72
C LEU A 186 16.76 15.40 -7.38
N ARG A 187 16.43 16.47 -6.65
CA ARG A 187 15.63 16.39 -5.43
C ARG A 187 14.16 16.53 -5.81
N GLU A 188 13.38 15.50 -5.52
CA GLU A 188 11.92 15.51 -5.76
C GLU A 188 11.16 16.21 -4.64
#